data_4bd3416c8db2541d2e878c73a0fecb07
#
_entry.id   4bd3416c8db2541d2e878c73a0fecb07
#
_cell.length_a   1.000
_cell.length_b   1.000
_cell.length_c   1.000
_cell.angle_alpha   90.00
_cell.angle_beta   90.00
_cell.angle_gamma   90.00
#
_symmetry.space_group_name_H-M   'P 1'
#
loop_
_entity.id
_entity.type
_entity.pdbx_description
1 polymer ?
#
loop_
_entity_poly.entity_id
_entity_poly.type
_entity_poly.pdbx_seq_one_letter_code
_entity_poly.pdbx_strand_id
1 'polypeptide(L)'
;VDYWFAPQVQLELLSLILEIDRIPDDKIRSFLHLVLSACIITKTGGVSMAFDLAHTRPHRAKVVYAQSGKLIVGEELADSENARVQFLTKNLKSPISEFARKLKQNVSSIQDLNATWETPEINEGNAQQLPVADSTVDLIVTSPPYASNAIDYMRAHKFSLVWLGHGVDDLSVTRSGYIGGESIQSFDFEALPAY
;
A
#
# COMPACT_ATOMS: atom_id res chain seq x y z
N VAL A 1 14.38 -1.67 -5.33
CA VAL A 1 13.26 -2.19 -6.12
C VAL A 1 13.53 -3.64 -6.50
N ASP A 2 14.68 -3.99 -7.05
CA ASP A 2 15.05 -5.32 -7.61
C ASP A 2 14.89 -6.47 -6.62
N TYR A 3 15.12 -6.21 -5.34
CA TYR A 3 14.96 -7.22 -4.29
C TYR A 3 13.50 -7.68 -4.11
N TRP A 4 12.53 -6.79 -4.39
CA TRP A 4 11.12 -7.02 -4.13
C TRP A 4 10.26 -7.24 -5.37
N PHE A 5 10.75 -6.86 -6.54
CA PHE A 5 10.01 -6.95 -7.79
C PHE A 5 10.85 -7.61 -8.87
N ALA A 6 10.32 -8.66 -9.48
CA ALA A 6 10.98 -9.33 -10.60
C ALA A 6 11.06 -8.40 -11.83
N PRO A 7 12.09 -8.52 -12.69
CA PRO A 7 12.28 -7.62 -13.84
C PRO A 7 11.04 -7.48 -14.73
N GLN A 8 10.35 -8.57 -15.02
CA GLN A 8 9.13 -8.54 -15.84
C GLN A 8 8.02 -7.72 -15.15
N VAL A 9 7.86 -7.87 -13.83
CA VAL A 9 6.89 -7.09 -13.05
C VAL A 9 7.24 -5.60 -13.07
N GLN A 10 8.53 -5.28 -12.97
CA GLN A 10 8.99 -3.88 -13.05
C GLN A 10 8.65 -3.24 -14.38
N LEU A 11 8.86 -3.96 -15.50
CA LEU A 11 8.51 -3.47 -16.84
C LEU A 11 7.01 -3.21 -16.98
N GLU A 12 6.18 -4.13 -16.50
CA GLU A 12 4.73 -3.97 -16.55
C GLU A 12 4.24 -2.81 -15.65
N LEU A 13 4.79 -2.66 -14.44
CA LEU A 13 4.47 -1.53 -13.55
C LEU A 13 4.88 -0.19 -14.17
N LEU A 14 6.10 -0.13 -14.72
CA LEU A 14 6.58 1.09 -15.40
C LEU A 14 5.71 1.44 -16.61
N SER A 15 5.33 0.46 -17.41
CA SER A 15 4.44 0.68 -18.54
C SER A 15 3.08 1.24 -18.12
N LEU A 16 2.49 0.69 -17.04
CA LEU A 16 1.23 1.21 -16.49
C LEU A 16 1.37 2.65 -16.01
N ILE A 17 2.45 2.98 -15.28
CA ILE A 17 2.70 4.34 -14.78
C ILE A 17 2.83 5.31 -15.94
N LEU A 18 3.65 4.99 -16.94
CA LEU A 18 3.85 5.85 -18.11
C LEU A 18 2.54 6.12 -18.87
N GLU A 19 1.67 5.14 -19.00
CA GLU A 19 0.36 5.34 -19.63
C GLU A 19 -0.61 6.13 -18.74
N ILE A 20 -0.61 5.90 -17.44
CA ILE A 20 -1.43 6.66 -16.48
C ILE A 20 -1.00 8.14 -16.48
N ASP A 21 0.29 8.42 -16.48
CA ASP A 21 0.83 9.78 -16.42
C ASP A 21 0.53 10.61 -17.66
N ARG A 22 0.21 9.96 -18.81
CA ARG A 22 -0.23 10.63 -20.05
C ARG A 22 -1.69 11.11 -19.99
N ILE A 23 -2.46 10.68 -19.00
CA ILE A 23 -3.86 11.05 -18.88
C ILE A 23 -3.96 12.51 -18.42
N PRO A 24 -4.61 13.40 -19.19
CA PRO A 24 -4.61 14.83 -18.89
C PRO A 24 -5.51 15.20 -17.69
N ASP A 25 -6.55 14.42 -17.42
CA ASP A 25 -7.46 14.64 -16.30
C ASP A 25 -6.84 14.19 -14.98
N ASP A 26 -6.58 15.15 -14.09
CA ASP A 26 -5.92 14.91 -12.81
C ASP A 26 -6.70 13.98 -11.88
N LYS A 27 -8.03 14.03 -11.90
CA LYS A 27 -8.89 13.20 -11.06
C LYS A 27 -8.85 11.74 -11.53
N ILE A 28 -8.94 11.55 -12.83
CA ILE A 28 -8.84 10.21 -13.43
C ILE A 28 -7.44 9.64 -13.20
N ARG A 29 -6.39 10.43 -13.43
CA ARG A 29 -5.01 10.02 -13.21
C ARG A 29 -4.76 9.62 -11.74
N SER A 30 -5.20 10.43 -10.79
CA SER A 30 -5.10 10.13 -9.35
C SER A 30 -5.86 8.87 -8.96
N PHE A 31 -7.06 8.68 -9.50
CA PHE A 31 -7.82 7.44 -9.30
C PHE A 31 -7.08 6.21 -9.82
N LEU A 32 -6.49 6.30 -11.00
CA LEU A 32 -5.73 5.19 -11.59
C LEU A 32 -4.44 4.89 -10.82
N HIS A 33 -3.75 5.91 -10.30
CA HIS A 33 -2.62 5.72 -9.37
C HIS A 33 -3.05 5.00 -8.09
N LEU A 34 -4.22 5.32 -7.55
CA LEU A 34 -4.77 4.60 -6.39
C LEU A 34 -5.08 3.14 -6.72
N VAL A 35 -5.65 2.86 -7.89
CA VAL A 35 -5.89 1.49 -8.37
C VAL A 35 -4.55 0.74 -8.54
N LEU A 36 -3.53 1.39 -9.08
CA LEU A 36 -2.18 0.82 -9.21
C LEU A 36 -1.58 0.48 -7.84
N SER A 37 -1.67 1.40 -6.88
CA SER A 37 -1.25 1.15 -5.49
C SER A 37 -1.93 -0.08 -4.90
N ALA A 38 -3.22 -0.24 -5.12
CA ALA A 38 -4.00 -1.40 -4.65
C ALA A 38 -3.60 -2.74 -5.31
N CYS A 39 -2.93 -2.72 -6.46
CA CYS A 39 -2.34 -3.93 -7.06
C CYS A 39 -1.08 -4.38 -6.34
N ILE A 40 -0.32 -3.42 -5.81
CA ILE A 40 0.96 -3.65 -5.13
C ILE A 40 0.73 -4.00 -3.67
N ILE A 41 -0.10 -3.23 -2.97
CA ILE A 41 -0.39 -3.40 -1.55
C ILE A 41 -1.57 -4.34 -1.38
N THR A 42 -1.29 -5.61 -1.20
CA THR A 42 -2.30 -6.63 -0.89
C THR A 42 -1.82 -7.48 0.28
N LYS A 43 -2.75 -8.15 0.95
CA LYS A 43 -2.44 -9.06 2.06
C LYS A 43 -1.40 -10.13 1.68
N THR A 44 -1.43 -10.59 0.45
CA THR A 44 -0.51 -11.62 -0.07
C THR A 44 0.69 -11.03 -0.82
N GLY A 45 0.93 -9.72 -0.72
CA GLY A 45 2.03 -9.04 -1.42
C GLY A 45 1.79 -8.78 -2.92
N GLY A 46 0.61 -9.09 -3.45
CA GLY A 46 0.21 -8.75 -4.83
C GLY A 46 1.20 -9.22 -5.89
N VAL A 47 1.71 -8.26 -6.63
CA VAL A 47 2.68 -8.48 -7.73
C VAL A 47 4.14 -8.51 -7.27
N SER A 48 4.43 -8.17 -6.01
CA SER A 48 5.78 -8.20 -5.45
C SER A 48 6.19 -9.61 -5.01
N MET A 49 7.47 -9.82 -4.79
CA MET A 49 8.02 -11.07 -4.22
C MET A 49 7.88 -11.12 -2.69
N ALA A 50 7.17 -10.16 -2.08
CA ALA A 50 6.90 -10.17 -0.66
C ALA A 50 5.71 -11.07 -0.31
N PHE A 51 5.80 -11.72 0.86
CA PHE A 51 4.66 -12.24 1.58
C PHE A 51 4.21 -11.20 2.59
N ASP A 52 2.92 -11.17 2.90
CA ASP A 52 2.31 -10.44 4.00
C ASP A 52 2.83 -9.01 4.17
N LEU A 53 2.23 -8.09 3.42
CA LEU A 53 2.52 -6.66 3.57
C LEU A 53 1.67 -6.00 4.66
N ALA A 54 0.71 -6.73 5.28
CA ALA A 54 -0.30 -6.10 6.10
C ALA A 54 0.03 -6.03 7.59
N HIS A 55 0.76 -6.99 8.16
CA HIS A 55 0.83 -7.13 9.63
C HIS A 55 2.22 -7.25 10.22
N THR A 56 3.23 -7.59 9.44
CA THR A 56 4.58 -7.82 9.92
C THR A 56 5.63 -7.16 9.04
N ARG A 57 6.89 -7.34 9.38
CA ARG A 57 7.96 -7.00 8.44
C ARG A 57 7.80 -7.83 7.17
N PRO A 58 7.83 -7.21 5.99
CA PRO A 58 7.72 -7.95 4.74
C PRO A 58 8.79 -9.03 4.66
N HIS A 59 8.38 -10.25 4.37
CA HIS A 59 9.28 -11.36 4.10
C HIS A 59 9.28 -11.65 2.61
N ARG A 60 10.47 -11.84 2.04
CA ARG A 60 10.58 -12.25 0.64
C ARG A 60 10.31 -13.74 0.50
N ALA A 61 9.54 -14.12 -0.51
CA ALA A 61 9.37 -15.51 -0.89
C ALA A 61 10.72 -16.15 -1.21
N LYS A 62 10.91 -17.40 -0.80
CA LYS A 62 12.14 -18.15 -1.09
C LYS A 62 12.13 -18.78 -2.47
N VAL A 63 10.94 -19.17 -2.91
CA VAL A 63 10.71 -19.72 -4.24
C VAL A 63 9.68 -18.88 -4.95
N VAL A 64 10.00 -18.39 -6.13
CA VAL A 64 9.12 -17.49 -6.89
C VAL A 64 9.02 -17.97 -8.32
N TYR A 65 7.79 -18.16 -8.77
CA TYR A 65 7.48 -18.47 -10.16
C TYR A 65 6.87 -17.27 -10.86
N ALA A 66 7.23 -17.07 -12.12
CA ALA A 66 6.52 -16.16 -13.01
C ALA A 66 5.10 -16.66 -13.25
N GLN A 67 4.24 -15.79 -13.82
CA GLN A 67 2.91 -16.17 -14.28
C GLN A 67 2.96 -17.32 -15.32
N SER A 68 4.03 -17.40 -16.10
CA SER A 68 4.25 -18.50 -17.07
C SER A 68 4.62 -19.85 -16.44
N GLY A 69 4.74 -19.91 -15.11
CA GLY A 69 5.26 -21.09 -14.40
C GLY A 69 6.79 -21.20 -14.37
N LYS A 70 7.51 -20.28 -15.01
CA LYS A 70 8.98 -20.28 -14.99
C LYS A 70 9.50 -19.89 -13.60
N LEU A 71 10.44 -20.68 -13.06
CA LEU A 71 11.14 -20.35 -11.81
C LEU A 71 12.00 -19.09 -12.00
N ILE A 72 11.85 -18.11 -11.11
CA ILE A 72 12.58 -16.83 -11.11
C ILE A 72 13.58 -16.78 -9.98
N VAL A 73 13.21 -17.27 -8.79
CA VAL A 73 14.00 -17.19 -7.58
C VAL A 73 13.93 -18.52 -6.83
N GLY A 74 15.06 -18.94 -6.27
CA GLY A 74 15.18 -20.15 -5.47
C GLY A 74 15.34 -21.41 -6.31
N GLU A 75 15.24 -22.53 -5.63
CA GLU A 75 15.28 -23.88 -6.24
C GLU A 75 13.92 -24.54 -6.06
N GLU A 76 13.55 -25.38 -7.00
CA GLU A 76 12.32 -26.14 -6.93
C GLU A 76 12.37 -27.08 -5.71
N LEU A 77 11.39 -26.96 -4.84
CA LEU A 77 11.35 -27.75 -3.61
C LEU A 77 10.71 -29.10 -3.89
N ALA A 78 11.38 -30.17 -3.49
CA ALA A 78 11.02 -31.55 -3.82
C ALA A 78 9.67 -32.01 -3.22
N ASP A 79 9.17 -31.30 -2.19
CA ASP A 79 7.93 -31.65 -1.49
C ASP A 79 6.96 -30.46 -1.54
N SER A 80 6.16 -30.40 -2.60
CA SER A 80 5.18 -29.35 -2.83
C SER A 80 3.93 -29.43 -1.92
N GLU A 81 3.70 -30.55 -1.26
CA GLU A 81 2.56 -30.77 -0.37
C GLU A 81 2.82 -30.28 1.06
N ASN A 82 4.08 -30.07 1.42
CA ASN A 82 4.43 -29.56 2.72
C ASN A 82 3.93 -28.12 2.89
N ALA A 83 3.12 -27.87 3.92
CA ALA A 83 2.55 -26.54 4.21
C ALA A 83 3.61 -25.44 4.35
N ARG A 84 4.81 -25.78 4.87
CA ARG A 84 5.92 -24.83 4.98
C ARG A 84 6.49 -24.45 3.60
N VAL A 85 6.54 -25.39 2.67
CA VAL A 85 6.95 -25.15 1.28
C VAL A 85 5.96 -24.24 0.58
N GLN A 86 4.67 -24.53 0.71
CA GLN A 86 3.59 -23.69 0.16
C GLN A 86 3.66 -22.27 0.70
N PHE A 87 3.91 -22.10 2.00
CA PHE A 87 4.08 -20.79 2.63
C PHE A 87 5.29 -20.01 2.10
N LEU A 88 6.36 -20.70 1.67
CA LEU A 88 7.60 -20.08 1.17
C LEU A 88 7.56 -19.85 -0.35
N THR A 89 6.57 -20.38 -1.05
CA THR A 89 6.46 -20.35 -2.50
C THR A 89 5.45 -19.30 -2.92
N LYS A 90 5.77 -18.52 -3.95
CA LYS A 90 4.90 -17.51 -4.52
C LYS A 90 4.84 -17.58 -6.03
N ASN A 91 3.62 -17.56 -6.56
CA ASN A 91 3.35 -17.35 -7.97
C ASN A 91 3.07 -15.86 -8.21
N LEU A 92 3.89 -15.20 -9.00
CA LEU A 92 3.71 -13.79 -9.34
C LEU A 92 2.50 -13.62 -10.26
N LYS A 93 1.79 -12.55 -10.03
CA LYS A 93 0.72 -12.09 -10.92
C LYS A 93 1.25 -11.01 -11.86
N SER A 94 0.65 -10.90 -13.04
CA SER A 94 0.92 -9.78 -13.94
C SER A 94 0.31 -8.50 -13.38
N PRO A 95 1.09 -7.41 -13.22
CA PRO A 95 0.58 -6.08 -12.88
C PRO A 95 -0.54 -5.61 -13.79
N ILE A 96 -0.42 -5.83 -15.11
CA ILE A 96 -1.44 -5.42 -16.08
C ILE A 96 -2.76 -6.14 -15.82
N SER A 97 -2.71 -7.46 -15.62
CA SER A 97 -3.91 -8.25 -15.33
C SER A 97 -4.56 -7.88 -14.00
N GLU A 98 -3.76 -7.67 -12.95
CA GLU A 98 -4.27 -7.25 -11.64
C GLU A 98 -4.83 -5.84 -11.68
N PHE A 99 -4.19 -4.93 -12.42
CA PHE A 99 -4.69 -3.58 -12.61
C PHE A 99 -6.06 -3.58 -13.31
N ALA A 100 -6.20 -4.29 -14.42
CA ALA A 100 -7.47 -4.39 -15.12
C ALA A 100 -8.58 -4.97 -14.23
N ARG A 101 -8.27 -6.01 -13.45
CA ARG A 101 -9.21 -6.61 -12.49
C ARG A 101 -9.62 -5.63 -11.40
N LYS A 102 -8.65 -4.93 -10.80
CA LYS A 102 -8.90 -3.94 -9.74
C LYS A 102 -9.65 -2.73 -10.27
N LEU A 103 -9.29 -2.24 -11.45
CA LEU A 103 -9.99 -1.14 -12.10
C LEU A 103 -11.48 -1.47 -12.30
N LYS A 104 -11.76 -2.64 -12.88
CA LYS A 104 -13.15 -3.08 -13.06
C LYS A 104 -13.92 -3.14 -11.75
N GLN A 105 -13.31 -3.69 -10.70
CA GLN A 105 -13.91 -3.78 -9.37
C GLN A 105 -14.21 -2.39 -8.79
N ASN A 106 -13.27 -1.46 -8.85
CA ASN A 106 -13.45 -0.11 -8.30
C ASN A 106 -14.49 0.69 -9.10
N VAL A 107 -14.46 0.59 -10.43
CA VAL A 107 -15.47 1.26 -11.28
C VAL A 107 -16.88 0.75 -10.98
N SER A 108 -17.07 -0.57 -10.84
CA SER A 108 -18.36 -1.12 -10.41
C SER A 108 -18.83 -0.54 -9.06
N SER A 109 -17.93 -0.49 -8.08
CA SER A 109 -18.27 0.03 -6.74
C SER A 109 -18.64 1.52 -6.76
N ILE A 110 -18.04 2.30 -7.66
CA ILE A 110 -18.37 3.72 -7.82
C ILE A 110 -19.75 3.90 -8.47
N GLN A 111 -20.13 3.05 -9.41
CA GLN A 111 -21.43 3.11 -10.08
C GLN A 111 -22.60 2.90 -9.10
N ASP A 112 -22.37 2.18 -8.01
CA ASP A 112 -23.37 1.94 -6.96
C ASP A 112 -23.53 3.13 -5.98
N LEU A 113 -22.65 4.16 -6.07
CA LEU A 113 -22.75 5.33 -5.22
C LEU A 113 -23.94 6.21 -5.61
N ASN A 114 -24.71 6.59 -4.61
CA ASN A 114 -25.85 7.46 -4.81
C ASN A 114 -25.36 8.90 -5.10
N ALA A 115 -25.69 9.44 -6.28
CA ALA A 115 -25.31 10.79 -6.70
C ALA A 115 -25.89 11.93 -5.82
N THR A 116 -26.80 11.60 -4.89
CA THR A 116 -27.38 12.58 -3.96
C THR A 116 -26.54 12.86 -2.72
N TRP A 117 -25.43 12.12 -2.52
CA TRP A 117 -24.54 12.37 -1.41
C TRP A 117 -23.73 13.64 -1.65
N GLU A 118 -23.61 14.45 -0.60
CA GLU A 118 -22.71 15.59 -0.62
C GLU A 118 -21.26 15.13 -0.82
N THR A 119 -20.50 15.89 -1.59
CA THR A 119 -19.08 15.60 -1.80
C THR A 119 -18.33 15.79 -0.49
N PRO A 120 -17.64 14.77 0.04
CA PRO A 120 -16.88 14.91 1.27
C PRO A 120 -15.71 15.87 1.06
N GLU A 121 -15.43 16.68 2.07
CA GLU A 121 -14.21 17.46 2.13
C GLU A 121 -13.09 16.61 2.73
N ILE A 122 -11.97 16.52 2.03
CA ILE A 122 -10.80 15.71 2.47
C ILE A 122 -9.64 16.67 2.68
N ASN A 123 -9.19 16.77 3.93
CA ASN A 123 -8.07 17.61 4.31
C ASN A 123 -6.92 16.77 4.86
N GLU A 124 -5.70 17.08 4.45
CA GLU A 124 -4.50 16.60 5.13
C GLU A 124 -4.29 17.43 6.39
N GLY A 125 -3.99 16.77 7.52
CA GLY A 125 -3.80 17.50 8.76
C GLY A 125 -3.28 16.65 9.91
N ASN A 126 -2.86 17.33 10.97
CA ASN A 126 -2.49 16.71 12.24
C ASN A 126 -3.76 16.52 13.08
N ALA A 127 -4.06 15.28 13.49
CA ALA A 127 -5.22 14.96 14.32
C ALA A 127 -5.23 15.65 15.69
N GLN A 128 -4.07 16.17 16.15
CA GLN A 128 -3.96 16.96 17.38
C GLN A 128 -4.35 18.44 17.15
N GLN A 129 -4.45 18.88 15.89
CA GLN A 129 -4.81 20.25 15.52
C GLN A 129 -5.60 20.22 14.22
N LEU A 130 -6.88 19.96 14.35
CA LEU A 130 -7.79 19.88 13.20
C LEU A 130 -8.10 21.27 12.64
N PRO A 131 -8.19 21.43 11.29
CA PRO A 131 -8.54 22.70 10.66
C PRO A 131 -10.07 22.93 10.66
N VAL A 132 -10.72 22.73 11.80
CA VAL A 132 -12.16 22.93 11.98
C VAL A 132 -12.42 23.88 13.16
N ALA A 133 -13.44 24.70 13.05
CA ALA A 133 -13.81 25.63 14.13
C ALA A 133 -14.42 24.87 15.33
N ASP A 134 -14.27 25.44 16.51
CA ASP A 134 -14.84 24.87 17.72
C ASP A 134 -16.38 24.76 17.60
N SER A 135 -16.94 23.70 18.12
CA SER A 135 -18.39 23.46 18.20
C SER A 135 -19.10 23.37 16.85
N THR A 136 -18.40 23.01 15.78
CA THR A 136 -18.97 22.85 14.42
C THR A 136 -19.20 21.40 14.02
N VAL A 137 -18.79 20.42 14.83
CA VAL A 137 -18.86 18.99 14.51
C VAL A 137 -19.82 18.30 15.47
N ASP A 138 -20.83 17.62 14.90
CA ASP A 138 -21.83 16.89 15.68
C ASP A 138 -21.39 15.46 16.00
N LEU A 139 -20.54 14.84 15.15
CA LEU A 139 -20.08 13.46 15.32
C LEU A 139 -18.63 13.31 14.90
N ILE A 140 -17.83 12.69 15.74
CA ILE A 140 -16.44 12.32 15.44
C ILE A 140 -16.33 10.79 15.42
N VAL A 141 -15.83 10.22 14.32
CA VAL A 141 -15.51 8.81 14.21
C VAL A 141 -14.01 8.67 13.91
N THR A 142 -13.28 7.97 14.77
CA THR A 142 -11.83 7.83 14.64
C THR A 142 -11.37 6.41 14.94
N SER A 143 -10.24 6.02 14.34
CA SER A 143 -9.50 4.81 14.63
C SER A 143 -8.07 5.21 15.01
N PRO A 144 -7.84 5.57 16.28
CA PRO A 144 -6.52 6.04 16.71
C PRO A 144 -5.48 4.92 16.64
N PRO A 145 -4.17 5.26 16.62
CA PRO A 145 -3.10 4.28 16.69
C PRO A 145 -3.23 3.40 17.93
N TYR A 146 -3.05 2.08 17.76
CA TYR A 146 -3.11 1.15 18.89
C TYR A 146 -1.80 1.21 19.67
N ALA A 147 -1.86 1.56 20.95
CA ALA A 147 -0.68 1.80 21.80
C ALA A 147 0.23 0.58 21.96
N SER A 148 -0.31 -0.64 21.87
CA SER A 148 0.45 -1.89 22.09
C SER A 148 0.83 -2.64 20.83
N ASN A 149 0.21 -2.31 19.69
CA ASN A 149 0.42 -2.98 18.40
C ASN A 149 0.23 -1.99 17.24
N ALA A 150 0.91 -0.86 17.31
CA ALA A 150 0.87 0.12 16.22
C ALA A 150 1.35 -0.54 14.93
N ILE A 151 0.45 -0.67 13.96
CA ILE A 151 0.81 -1.16 12.64
C ILE A 151 1.53 -0.03 11.92
N ASP A 152 2.78 -0.27 11.58
CA ASP A 152 3.55 0.66 10.75
C ASP A 152 3.12 0.51 9.28
N TYR A 153 2.10 1.27 8.91
CA TYR A 153 1.56 1.26 7.55
C TYR A 153 2.61 1.61 6.50
N MET A 154 3.63 2.42 6.82
CA MET A 154 4.70 2.76 5.87
C MET A 154 5.49 1.52 5.43
N ARG A 155 5.56 0.47 6.24
CA ARG A 155 6.20 -0.80 5.84
C ARG A 155 5.58 -1.40 4.59
N ALA A 156 4.27 -1.31 4.44
CA ALA A 156 3.55 -1.78 3.25
C ALA A 156 3.48 -0.69 2.17
N HIS A 157 3.10 0.52 2.55
CA HIS A 157 2.84 1.61 1.59
C HIS A 157 4.08 2.02 0.80
N LYS A 158 5.29 1.95 1.36
CA LYS A 158 6.52 2.21 0.62
C LYS A 158 6.66 1.37 -0.67
N PHE A 159 6.05 0.18 -0.70
CA PHE A 159 6.09 -0.68 -1.89
C PHE A 159 5.35 -0.06 -3.08
N SER A 160 4.31 0.71 -2.86
CA SER A 160 3.62 1.44 -3.92
C SER A 160 4.14 2.88 -4.09
N LEU A 161 4.46 3.55 -2.99
CA LEU A 161 4.90 4.95 -3.01
C LEU A 161 6.18 5.15 -3.82
N VAL A 162 7.12 4.21 -3.78
CA VAL A 162 8.34 4.27 -4.62
C VAL A 162 8.02 4.22 -6.11
N TRP A 163 6.95 3.51 -6.51
CA TRP A 163 6.48 3.47 -7.89
C TRP A 163 5.72 4.75 -8.29
N LEU A 164 5.18 5.48 -7.32
CA LEU A 164 4.53 6.77 -7.51
C LEU A 164 5.52 7.95 -7.42
N GLY A 165 6.84 7.68 -7.43
CA GLY A 165 7.88 8.70 -7.50
C GLY A 165 8.42 9.19 -6.15
N HIS A 166 7.97 8.62 -5.03
CA HIS A 166 8.51 9.02 -3.71
C HIS A 166 9.88 8.38 -3.45
N GLY A 167 10.85 9.19 -3.04
CA GLY A 167 12.18 8.73 -2.63
C GLY A 167 12.14 7.90 -1.34
N VAL A 168 13.00 6.89 -1.24
CA VAL A 168 13.05 6.03 -0.03
C VAL A 168 13.44 6.84 1.21
N ASP A 169 14.34 7.82 1.04
CA ASP A 169 14.80 8.69 2.13
C ASP A 169 13.68 9.61 2.60
N ASP A 170 12.91 10.20 1.68
CA ASP A 170 11.75 11.04 1.99
C ASP A 170 10.68 10.24 2.76
N LEU A 171 10.43 9.00 2.36
CA LEU A 171 9.50 8.11 3.05
C LEU A 171 9.99 7.76 4.46
N SER A 172 11.30 7.68 4.67
CA SER A 172 11.89 7.44 5.99
C SER A 172 11.70 8.65 6.90
N VAL A 173 11.87 9.86 6.39
CA VAL A 173 11.61 11.12 7.11
C VAL A 173 10.13 11.21 7.48
N THR A 174 9.23 11.01 6.52
CA THR A 174 7.78 11.01 6.76
C THR A 174 7.38 10.02 7.86
N ARG A 175 7.95 8.80 7.80
CA ARG A 175 7.69 7.77 8.79
C ARG A 175 8.11 8.16 10.21
N SER A 176 9.21 8.90 10.36
CA SER A 176 9.68 9.35 11.68
C SER A 176 8.76 10.38 12.34
N GLY A 177 7.94 11.07 11.55
CA GLY A 177 6.95 12.05 12.02
C GLY A 177 5.58 11.46 12.38
N TYR A 178 5.36 10.15 12.20
CA TYR A 178 4.07 9.55 12.52
C TYR A 178 3.82 9.43 14.02
N ILE A 179 2.68 9.91 14.47
CA ILE A 179 2.23 9.73 15.86
C ILE A 179 2.03 8.25 16.15
N GLY A 180 2.70 7.72 17.17
CA GLY A 180 2.62 6.31 17.53
C GLY A 180 3.35 5.35 16.58
N GLY A 181 4.18 5.86 15.68
CA GLY A 181 4.99 5.04 14.78
C GLY A 181 6.13 4.31 15.52
N GLU A 182 6.49 3.10 15.06
CA GLU A 182 7.60 2.31 15.65
C GLU A 182 8.98 2.98 15.52
N SER A 183 9.13 4.01 14.70
CA SER A 183 10.37 4.72 14.45
C SER A 183 10.57 5.98 15.28
N ILE A 184 9.66 6.26 16.21
CA ILE A 184 9.82 7.40 17.13
C ILE A 184 10.95 7.07 18.09
N GLN A 185 12.03 7.88 18.04
CA GLN A 185 13.21 7.68 18.88
C GLN A 185 13.08 8.32 20.27
N SER A 186 12.20 9.31 20.42
CA SER A 186 11.91 9.98 21.69
C SER A 186 10.46 10.43 21.73
N PHE A 187 9.81 10.26 22.86
CA PHE A 187 8.48 10.77 23.14
C PHE A 187 8.58 11.78 24.27
N ASP A 188 8.22 13.03 24.01
CA ASP A 188 8.15 14.07 25.04
C ASP A 188 6.77 14.04 25.69
N PHE A 189 6.70 13.43 26.87
CA PHE A 189 5.46 13.34 27.65
C PHE A 189 4.98 14.69 28.21
N GLU A 190 5.86 15.70 28.27
CA GLU A 190 5.48 17.05 28.74
C GLU A 190 4.63 17.79 27.72
N ALA A 191 4.66 17.33 26.43
CA ALA A 191 3.85 17.90 25.35
C ALA A 191 2.37 17.43 25.36
N LEU A 192 2.01 16.48 26.22
CA LEU A 192 0.61 16.06 26.36
C LEU A 192 -0.16 17.05 27.22
N PRO A 193 -1.28 17.61 26.73
CA PRO A 193 -2.13 18.44 27.57
C PRO A 193 -2.63 17.62 28.76
N ALA A 194 -2.52 18.18 29.94
CA ALA A 194 -3.14 17.61 31.13
C ALA A 194 -4.68 17.68 30.96
N TYR A 195 -5.34 16.55 30.98
CA TYR A 195 -6.78 16.47 31.02
C TYR A 195 -7.26 16.61 32.47
#